data_bc248f83b2d830b31fd703c40222999c
#
_entry.id   bc248f83b2d830b31fd703c40222999c
#
_cell.length_a   1.000
_cell.length_b   1.000
_cell.length_c   1.000
_cell.angle_alpha   90.00
_cell.angle_beta   90.00
_cell.angle_gamma   90.00
#
_symmetry.space_group_name_H-M   'P 1'
#
loop_
_entity.id
_entity.type
_entity.pdbx_description
1 polymer ?
#
loop_
_entity_poly.entity_id
_entity_poly.type
_entity_poly.pdbx_seq_one_letter_code
_entity_poly.pdbx_strand_id
1 'polypeptide(L)'
;MLDYWKYSVFRLGLIAALATGALTGFEAHAQEQIQIDAAAPTTPFPHFWEQMFGSGRAILSLRESYRDDLRAVKQVTDFRYVRFHAILHDEVGVYNEDEHGNPVYNFTYVDQIYDGLLKNGVRPVVEISFMPKKLAFNPDALHPFWYKQNVSPPKSMERWDDLMKAFAQHLVDRYGIDEVATWYFEVWNEPNIDFWGGIPRKDSYFDLYAHTARALKGVNPRIRVGGPATAAAAWIPAFLKYTAENHVPVDFVSSHGYDDEPVQRLLGTDEDIREEDRTCAAAAKVRHQIDASALPHLPLLWTEWNVPGRDNLRDTAYVGPALAEAVRTCDGVTDYLSFWTFSDVFEEGGPARKPFEGQFGLRATGGINKPSFYDFALLHELGTQRIANAVRDAIVTKLADGSLEIAVWNLPDEGKTPQAKQVTLAIQGVPKNTRVSIQQVDEEHSNTLKAYERLGSPAYPKPAQVEQMNRETALSSPEHRSLSNGSLALELGKNALVLIRVGP
;
A
#
# COMPACT_ATOMS: atom_id res chain seq x y z
N MET A 1 38.75 17.52 -51.85
CA MET A 1 40.13 17.48 -52.37
C MET A 1 40.79 16.26 -51.79
N LEU A 2 40.99 15.31 -52.74
CA LEU A 2 42.15 14.43 -52.90
C LEU A 2 42.42 13.47 -51.76
N ASP A 3 42.18 12.20 -51.90
CA ASP A 3 42.64 11.19 -52.87
C ASP A 3 43.75 10.30 -52.30
N TYR A 4 43.56 8.97 -52.51
CA TYR A 4 44.50 7.89 -52.87
C TYR A 4 45.16 7.12 -51.71
N TRP A 5 45.38 5.82 -51.68
CA TRP A 5 45.34 4.72 -52.71
C TRP A 5 45.50 3.37 -52.03
N LYS A 6 44.79 2.32 -52.56
CA LYS A 6 45.00 0.90 -52.70
C LYS A 6 46.36 0.31 -52.30
N TYR A 7 46.30 -0.90 -51.73
CA TYR A 7 47.02 -2.09 -52.23
C TYR A 7 46.31 -3.41 -51.86
N SER A 8 46.00 -4.20 -52.93
CA SER A 8 45.55 -5.61 -52.88
C SER A 8 46.77 -6.52 -52.74
N VAL A 9 46.69 -7.55 -51.90
CA VAL A 9 47.55 -8.74 -52.04
C VAL A 9 46.66 -9.98 -51.84
N PHE A 10 46.52 -10.75 -52.95
CA PHE A 10 45.95 -12.10 -52.95
C PHE A 10 46.86 -13.05 -52.20
N ARG A 11 46.31 -13.90 -51.29
CA ARG A 11 46.84 -15.22 -50.96
C ARG A 11 45.71 -16.23 -50.81
N LEU A 12 45.75 -17.23 -51.69
CA LEU A 12 45.01 -18.52 -51.56
C LEU A 12 45.48 -19.24 -50.32
N GLY A 13 44.56 -19.86 -49.62
CA GLY A 13 44.92 -20.78 -48.56
C GLY A 13 43.71 -21.50 -47.94
N LEU A 14 43.46 -22.71 -48.33
CA LEU A 14 42.79 -23.89 -47.70
C LEU A 14 41.49 -23.59 -46.93
N ILE A 15 40.41 -24.17 -47.48
CA ILE A 15 39.14 -24.44 -46.80
C ILE A 15 39.35 -25.65 -45.89
N ALA A 16 39.38 -25.41 -44.57
CA ALA A 16 39.14 -26.43 -43.56
C ALA A 16 37.72 -26.23 -43.02
N ALA A 17 36.80 -27.14 -43.41
CA ALA A 17 35.45 -27.20 -42.88
C ALA A 17 35.50 -27.67 -41.43
N LEU A 18 35.43 -26.73 -40.48
CA LEU A 18 35.12 -27.00 -39.08
C LEU A 18 33.59 -26.97 -38.92
N ALA A 19 33.00 -28.14 -38.75
CA ALA A 19 31.62 -28.29 -38.29
C ALA A 19 31.56 -27.77 -36.84
N THR A 20 31.18 -26.51 -36.65
CA THR A 20 30.77 -25.96 -35.35
C THR A 20 29.38 -26.51 -35.08
N GLY A 21 29.28 -27.60 -34.31
CA GLY A 21 28.03 -27.97 -33.67
C GLY A 21 27.58 -26.82 -32.78
N ALA A 22 26.43 -26.23 -33.12
CA ALA A 22 25.73 -25.33 -32.23
C ALA A 22 25.32 -26.11 -30.98
N LEU A 23 26.14 -26.06 -29.95
CA LEU A 23 25.72 -26.35 -28.60
C LEU A 23 24.75 -25.21 -28.23
N THR A 24 23.45 -25.46 -28.41
CA THR A 24 22.42 -24.68 -27.70
C THR A 24 22.64 -24.96 -26.23
N GLY A 25 23.36 -24.06 -25.59
CA GLY A 25 23.45 -24.04 -24.14
C GLY A 25 22.03 -23.89 -23.58
N PHE A 26 21.44 -24.98 -23.12
CA PHE A 26 20.40 -24.88 -22.11
C PHE A 26 21.08 -24.23 -20.89
N GLU A 27 20.82 -22.96 -20.66
CA GLU A 27 21.05 -22.37 -19.35
C GLU A 27 20.18 -23.18 -18.38
N ALA A 28 20.80 -24.11 -17.67
CA ALA A 28 20.18 -24.76 -16.54
C ALA A 28 19.96 -23.64 -15.51
N HIS A 29 18.77 -23.09 -15.46
CA HIS A 29 18.37 -22.21 -14.37
C HIS A 29 18.58 -23.01 -13.09
N ALA A 30 19.45 -22.51 -12.20
CA ALA A 30 19.71 -23.15 -10.92
C ALA A 30 18.36 -23.30 -10.21
N GLN A 31 17.96 -24.54 -9.95
CA GLN A 31 16.74 -24.85 -9.22
C GLN A 31 16.87 -24.26 -7.81
N GLU A 32 16.04 -23.30 -7.47
CA GLU A 32 16.04 -22.71 -6.13
C GLU A 32 15.48 -23.71 -5.13
N GLN A 33 16.21 -23.95 -4.02
CA GLN A 33 15.78 -24.85 -2.98
C GLN A 33 15.44 -24.09 -1.71
N ILE A 34 14.19 -24.16 -1.27
CA ILE A 34 13.67 -23.55 -0.05
C ILE A 34 13.55 -24.62 1.02
N GLN A 35 14.35 -24.49 2.10
CA GLN A 35 14.32 -25.39 3.25
C GLN A 35 13.34 -24.86 4.29
N ILE A 36 12.41 -25.68 4.74
CA ILE A 36 11.38 -25.35 5.73
C ILE A 36 11.39 -26.39 6.83
N ASP A 37 11.57 -25.94 8.09
CA ASP A 37 11.39 -26.79 9.28
C ASP A 37 10.06 -26.43 9.95
N ALA A 38 9.05 -27.30 9.82
CA ALA A 38 7.73 -27.12 10.43
C ALA A 38 7.77 -27.12 11.98
N ALA A 39 8.87 -27.60 12.59
CA ALA A 39 9.07 -27.62 14.04
C ALA A 39 9.84 -26.40 14.55
N ALA A 40 10.33 -25.52 13.67
CA ALA A 40 11.06 -24.31 14.06
C ALA A 40 10.18 -23.39 14.93
N PRO A 41 10.80 -22.59 15.82
CA PRO A 41 10.09 -21.59 16.61
C PRO A 41 9.32 -20.59 15.72
N THR A 42 8.19 -20.13 16.23
CA THR A 42 7.37 -19.12 15.56
C THR A 42 7.45 -17.78 16.27
N THR A 43 7.23 -16.71 15.54
CA THR A 43 7.00 -15.35 16.05
C THR A 43 5.59 -14.89 15.68
N PRO A 44 4.97 -13.98 16.47
CA PRO A 44 3.70 -13.39 16.10
C PRO A 44 3.80 -12.73 14.71
N PHE A 45 2.80 -12.95 13.87
CA PHE A 45 2.72 -12.40 12.53
C PHE A 45 1.33 -11.75 12.37
N PRO A 46 1.16 -10.51 12.85
CA PRO A 46 -0.08 -9.78 12.67
C PRO A 46 -0.26 -9.45 11.18
N HIS A 47 -1.48 -9.48 10.72
CA HIS A 47 -1.79 -9.17 9.31
C HIS A 47 -1.79 -7.64 9.07
N PHE A 48 -0.65 -6.99 9.35
CA PHE A 48 -0.48 -5.53 9.36
C PHE A 48 -0.65 -4.89 7.97
N TRP A 49 -0.55 -5.66 6.88
CA TRP A 49 -0.62 -5.19 5.48
C TRP A 49 -2.05 -5.07 4.94
N GLU A 50 -3.03 -5.71 5.57
CA GLU A 50 -4.40 -5.79 5.07
C GLU A 50 -5.45 -5.15 6.00
N GLN A 51 -5.01 -4.56 7.10
CA GLN A 51 -5.91 -3.96 8.08
C GLN A 51 -6.21 -2.49 7.81
N MET A 52 -5.35 -1.81 7.06
CA MET A 52 -5.50 -0.40 6.72
C MET A 52 -5.29 -0.18 5.22
N PHE A 53 -6.19 0.57 4.60
CA PHE A 53 -6.08 0.94 3.19
C PHE A 53 -6.29 2.43 3.01
N GLY A 54 -5.58 2.99 2.02
CA GLY A 54 -5.85 4.31 1.51
C GLY A 54 -7.07 4.34 0.60
N SER A 55 -7.57 5.53 0.35
CA SER A 55 -8.62 5.77 -0.64
C SER A 55 -8.55 7.21 -1.16
N GLY A 56 -9.42 7.54 -2.11
CA GLY A 56 -9.62 8.90 -2.57
C GLY A 56 -10.20 9.80 -1.47
N ARG A 57 -10.61 11.02 -1.85
CA ARG A 57 -11.10 12.01 -0.88
C ARG A 57 -12.42 11.63 -0.21
N ALA A 58 -12.65 12.15 0.99
CA ALA A 58 -13.74 11.80 1.90
C ALA A 58 -15.12 11.71 1.26
N ILE A 59 -15.52 12.69 0.43
CA ILE A 59 -16.85 12.77 -0.18
C ILE A 59 -17.14 11.58 -1.11
N LEU A 60 -16.11 10.91 -1.67
CA LEU A 60 -16.29 9.75 -2.54
C LEU A 60 -16.91 8.56 -1.78
N SER A 61 -16.72 8.47 -0.47
CA SER A 61 -17.28 7.41 0.37
C SER A 61 -18.82 7.43 0.44
N LEU A 62 -19.45 8.51 -0.01
CA LEU A 62 -20.90 8.59 -0.15
C LEU A 62 -21.43 7.89 -1.41
N ARG A 63 -20.55 7.54 -2.36
CA ARG A 63 -20.95 6.83 -3.58
C ARG A 63 -21.15 5.35 -3.33
N GLU A 64 -22.18 4.77 -3.93
CA GLU A 64 -22.42 3.33 -3.80
C GLU A 64 -21.26 2.50 -4.40
N SER A 65 -20.68 2.91 -5.52
CA SER A 65 -19.53 2.25 -6.12
C SER A 65 -18.33 2.14 -5.16
N TYR A 66 -18.06 3.18 -4.37
CA TYR A 66 -17.02 3.16 -3.34
C TYR A 66 -17.36 2.14 -2.24
N ARG A 67 -18.61 2.11 -1.79
CA ARG A 67 -19.09 1.19 -0.73
C ARG A 67 -19.14 -0.25 -1.21
N ASP A 68 -19.47 -0.49 -2.49
CA ASP A 68 -19.40 -1.81 -3.11
C ASP A 68 -17.96 -2.32 -3.14
N ASP A 69 -17.01 -1.50 -3.54
CA ASP A 69 -15.59 -1.86 -3.55
C ASP A 69 -15.06 -2.10 -2.13
N LEU A 70 -15.45 -1.27 -1.16
CA LEU A 70 -15.09 -1.46 0.25
C LEU A 70 -15.60 -2.81 0.77
N ARG A 71 -16.87 -3.15 0.50
CA ARG A 71 -17.47 -4.45 0.89
C ARG A 71 -16.73 -5.62 0.25
N ALA A 72 -16.41 -5.50 -1.04
CA ALA A 72 -15.72 -6.56 -1.77
C ALA A 72 -14.30 -6.80 -1.21
N VAL A 73 -13.52 -5.74 -0.98
CA VAL A 73 -12.16 -5.88 -0.40
C VAL A 73 -12.23 -6.43 1.02
N LYS A 74 -13.21 -6.00 1.82
CA LYS A 74 -13.41 -6.51 3.18
C LYS A 74 -13.79 -8.01 3.23
N GLN A 75 -14.33 -8.58 2.16
CA GLN A 75 -14.64 -10.02 2.10
C GLN A 75 -13.38 -10.90 1.95
N VAL A 76 -12.28 -10.33 1.49
CA VAL A 76 -11.04 -11.05 1.18
C VAL A 76 -9.84 -10.56 2.00
N THR A 77 -10.07 -9.65 2.96
CA THR A 77 -9.04 -9.07 3.83
C THR A 77 -9.61 -8.77 5.22
N ASP A 78 -8.72 -8.55 6.20
CA ASP A 78 -9.10 -8.03 7.53
C ASP A 78 -9.16 -6.49 7.52
N PHE A 79 -9.81 -5.90 6.53
CA PHE A 79 -9.94 -4.45 6.35
C PHE A 79 -10.66 -3.80 7.54
N ARG A 80 -9.94 -3.06 8.35
CA ARG A 80 -10.42 -2.42 9.59
C ARG A 80 -10.44 -0.91 9.53
N TYR A 81 -9.47 -0.30 8.81
CA TYR A 81 -9.27 1.14 8.78
C TYR A 81 -9.13 1.66 7.36
N VAL A 82 -9.82 2.76 7.06
CA VAL A 82 -9.65 3.48 5.79
C VAL A 82 -9.13 4.90 6.04
N ARG A 83 -8.09 5.27 5.30
CA ARG A 83 -7.55 6.62 5.25
C ARG A 83 -7.96 7.29 3.95
N PHE A 84 -8.47 8.51 4.04
CA PHE A 84 -8.83 9.35 2.90
C PHE A 84 -8.49 10.82 3.17
N HIS A 85 -8.19 11.53 2.11
CA HIS A 85 -7.96 12.97 2.16
C HIS A 85 -9.24 13.77 2.37
N ALA A 86 -9.08 15.02 2.84
CA ALA A 86 -10.02 16.08 2.58
C ALA A 86 -11.36 16.01 3.35
N ILE A 87 -11.34 15.52 4.60
CA ILE A 87 -12.55 15.55 5.45
C ILE A 87 -13.01 16.99 5.77
N LEU A 88 -12.09 17.96 5.74
CA LEU A 88 -12.42 19.39 5.98
C LEU A 88 -12.60 20.19 4.69
N HIS A 89 -12.48 19.58 3.52
CA HIS A 89 -12.67 20.25 2.23
C HIS A 89 -14.08 20.83 2.10
N ASP A 90 -14.21 21.93 1.36
CA ASP A 90 -15.48 22.67 1.22
C ASP A 90 -16.64 21.83 0.67
N GLU A 91 -16.38 20.76 -0.09
CA GLU A 91 -17.43 19.85 -0.57
C GLU A 91 -18.06 18.99 0.56
N VAL A 92 -17.35 18.78 1.67
CA VAL A 92 -17.90 18.16 2.90
C VAL A 92 -18.63 19.18 3.74
N GLY A 93 -18.23 20.46 3.64
CA GLY A 93 -18.96 21.61 4.20
C GLY A 93 -18.83 21.76 5.71
N VAL A 94 -17.75 21.27 6.31
CA VAL A 94 -17.56 21.29 7.79
C VAL A 94 -17.48 22.69 8.36
N TYR A 95 -16.92 23.65 7.63
CA TYR A 95 -16.69 25.02 8.09
C TYR A 95 -17.23 26.04 7.09
N ASN A 96 -17.97 27.02 7.60
CA ASN A 96 -18.36 28.22 6.88
C ASN A 96 -18.36 29.41 7.84
N GLU A 97 -18.66 30.59 7.32
CA GLU A 97 -18.84 31.82 8.11
C GLU A 97 -20.16 32.49 7.73
N ASP A 98 -20.86 33.03 8.73
CA ASP A 98 -22.05 33.82 8.54
C ASP A 98 -21.73 35.22 7.93
N GLU A 99 -22.74 36.07 7.76
CA GLU A 99 -22.63 37.44 7.21
C GLU A 99 -21.75 38.36 8.09
N HIS A 100 -21.58 38.01 9.38
CA HIS A 100 -20.75 38.74 10.33
C HIS A 100 -19.33 38.15 10.47
N GLY A 101 -19.05 37.07 9.73
CA GLY A 101 -17.78 36.37 9.79
C GLY A 101 -17.63 35.42 10.99
N ASN A 102 -18.72 35.06 11.67
CA ASN A 102 -18.68 34.08 12.76
C ASN A 102 -18.64 32.66 12.18
N PRO A 103 -17.88 31.74 12.83
CA PRO A 103 -17.80 30.34 12.40
C PRO A 103 -19.18 29.66 12.42
N VAL A 104 -19.48 28.90 11.35
CA VAL A 104 -20.65 28.02 11.23
C VAL A 104 -20.16 26.62 10.91
N TYR A 105 -20.39 25.69 11.82
CA TYR A 105 -20.00 24.29 11.68
C TYR A 105 -21.18 23.45 11.18
N ASN A 106 -20.90 22.52 10.25
CA ASN A 106 -21.90 21.58 9.74
C ASN A 106 -21.27 20.19 9.57
N PHE A 107 -21.74 19.22 10.31
CA PHE A 107 -21.20 17.85 10.30
C PHE A 107 -22.10 16.84 9.55
N THR A 108 -23.10 17.33 8.81
CA THR A 108 -24.07 16.43 8.13
C THR A 108 -23.41 15.42 7.20
N TYR A 109 -22.40 15.82 6.42
CA TYR A 109 -21.68 14.88 5.55
C TYR A 109 -20.61 14.09 6.30
N VAL A 110 -20.01 14.65 7.33
CA VAL A 110 -19.12 13.89 8.23
C VAL A 110 -19.86 12.69 8.82
N ASP A 111 -21.08 12.92 9.30
CA ASP A 111 -21.95 11.86 9.83
C ASP A 111 -22.23 10.77 8.78
N GLN A 112 -22.67 11.18 7.58
CA GLN A 112 -22.98 10.22 6.52
C GLN A 112 -21.76 9.41 6.06
N ILE A 113 -20.58 10.02 6.05
CA ILE A 113 -19.31 9.40 5.72
C ILE A 113 -18.96 8.36 6.78
N TYR A 114 -18.89 8.74 8.04
CA TYR A 114 -18.45 7.84 9.12
C TYR A 114 -19.50 6.80 9.48
N ASP A 115 -20.78 7.13 9.50
CA ASP A 115 -21.87 6.17 9.63
C ASP A 115 -21.79 5.09 8.53
N GLY A 116 -21.51 5.53 7.29
CA GLY A 116 -21.34 4.63 6.16
C GLY A 116 -20.16 3.68 6.30
N LEU A 117 -19.04 4.14 6.83
CA LEU A 117 -17.85 3.30 7.13
C LEU A 117 -18.16 2.32 8.26
N LEU A 118 -18.65 2.82 9.40
CA LEU A 118 -18.94 1.99 10.58
C LEU A 118 -20.00 0.94 10.28
N LYS A 119 -21.02 1.27 9.48
CA LYS A 119 -22.03 0.29 9.03
C LYS A 119 -21.41 -0.87 8.24
N ASN A 120 -20.30 -0.63 7.54
CA ASN A 120 -19.55 -1.66 6.84
C ASN A 120 -18.42 -2.26 7.70
N GLY A 121 -18.36 -1.96 9.01
CA GLY A 121 -17.36 -2.50 9.93
C GLY A 121 -15.93 -2.01 9.64
N VAL A 122 -15.78 -0.80 9.08
CA VAL A 122 -14.50 -0.13 8.84
C VAL A 122 -14.47 1.18 9.59
N ARG A 123 -13.34 1.51 10.23
CA ARG A 123 -13.10 2.73 10.98
C ARG A 123 -12.31 3.74 10.17
N PRO A 124 -12.47 5.04 10.39
CA PRO A 124 -11.63 6.03 9.75
C PRO A 124 -10.23 6.10 10.40
N VAL A 125 -9.20 6.29 9.57
CA VAL A 125 -8.05 7.11 9.93
C VAL A 125 -8.44 8.54 9.54
N VAL A 126 -8.68 9.38 10.54
CA VAL A 126 -9.14 10.74 10.35
C VAL A 126 -7.95 11.61 9.95
N GLU A 127 -7.67 11.68 8.65
CA GLU A 127 -6.69 12.63 8.12
C GLU A 127 -7.31 14.03 8.15
N ILE A 128 -6.79 14.90 9.02
CA ILE A 128 -7.29 16.26 9.22
C ILE A 128 -6.77 17.16 8.11
N SER A 129 -7.44 17.16 6.98
CA SER A 129 -7.14 17.92 5.76
C SER A 129 -8.42 18.19 4.95
N PHE A 130 -8.45 19.05 3.98
CA PHE A 130 -7.59 20.18 3.72
C PHE A 130 -8.22 21.46 4.27
N MET A 131 -7.54 22.62 4.12
CA MET A 131 -8.01 23.87 4.73
C MET A 131 -9.35 24.31 4.13
N PRO A 132 -10.41 24.51 4.92
CA PRO A 132 -11.63 25.14 4.44
C PRO A 132 -11.35 26.54 3.86
N LYS A 133 -11.86 26.83 2.67
CA LYS A 133 -11.54 28.09 1.96
C LYS A 133 -11.80 29.34 2.81
N LYS A 134 -12.87 29.36 3.59
CA LYS A 134 -13.22 30.48 4.49
C LYS A 134 -12.25 30.62 5.66
N LEU A 135 -11.59 29.53 6.08
CA LEU A 135 -10.60 29.57 7.15
C LEU A 135 -9.17 29.79 6.62
N ALA A 136 -8.93 29.63 5.33
CA ALA A 136 -7.62 29.75 4.70
C ALA A 136 -7.03 31.16 4.83
N PHE A 137 -5.75 31.29 5.15
CA PHE A 137 -4.99 32.53 5.07
C PHE A 137 -4.93 33.03 3.62
N ASN A 138 -4.69 32.12 2.67
CA ASN A 138 -4.79 32.40 1.25
C ASN A 138 -5.82 31.49 0.60
N PRO A 139 -7.03 31.98 0.29
CA PRO A 139 -8.12 31.18 -0.28
C PRO A 139 -7.84 30.69 -1.71
N ASP A 140 -6.81 31.24 -2.38
CA ASP A 140 -6.42 30.88 -3.76
C ASP A 140 -5.18 29.97 -3.79
N ALA A 141 -4.66 29.52 -2.65
CA ALA A 141 -3.59 28.54 -2.55
C ALA A 141 -4.13 27.12 -2.78
N LEU A 142 -4.42 26.81 -4.05
CA LEU A 142 -5.06 25.56 -4.46
C LEU A 142 -4.03 24.56 -4.99
N HIS A 143 -4.12 23.31 -4.54
CA HIS A 143 -3.34 22.20 -5.10
C HIS A 143 -3.84 21.85 -6.52
N PRO A 144 -2.99 21.34 -7.42
CA PRO A 144 -3.36 21.06 -8.81
C PRO A 144 -4.30 19.86 -9.00
N PHE A 145 -4.58 19.05 -7.98
CA PHE A 145 -5.54 17.94 -8.09
C PHE A 145 -6.90 18.38 -8.65
N TRP A 146 -7.65 17.45 -9.19
CA TRP A 146 -8.94 17.70 -9.80
C TRP A 146 -9.90 18.52 -8.91
N TYR A 147 -9.93 18.21 -7.62
CA TYR A 147 -10.83 18.83 -6.65
C TYR A 147 -10.28 20.11 -5.98
N LYS A 148 -9.08 20.58 -6.40
CA LYS A 148 -8.54 21.91 -6.07
C LYS A 148 -8.58 22.26 -4.59
N GLN A 149 -8.18 21.32 -3.72
CA GLN A 149 -8.11 21.55 -2.28
C GLN A 149 -7.19 22.70 -1.93
N ASN A 150 -7.56 23.46 -0.89
CA ASN A 150 -6.75 24.56 -0.38
C ASN A 150 -5.65 24.03 0.57
N VAL A 151 -4.41 24.44 0.33
CA VAL A 151 -3.23 24.00 1.09
C VAL A 151 -2.62 25.10 1.97
N SER A 152 -3.31 26.22 2.13
CA SER A 152 -2.89 27.35 2.96
C SER A 152 -2.93 27.01 4.44
N PRO A 153 -2.11 27.66 5.29
CA PRO A 153 -2.37 27.73 6.72
C PRO A 153 -3.71 28.39 7.03
N PRO A 154 -4.26 28.20 8.23
CA PRO A 154 -5.45 28.92 8.65
C PRO A 154 -5.14 30.43 8.85
N LYS A 155 -6.12 31.29 8.60
CA LYS A 155 -6.00 32.74 8.85
C LYS A 155 -5.98 33.10 10.34
N SER A 156 -6.41 32.17 11.22
CA SER A 156 -6.40 32.27 12.67
C SER A 156 -6.26 30.89 13.28
N MET A 157 -5.21 30.69 14.09
CA MET A 157 -5.02 29.46 14.85
C MET A 157 -6.08 29.27 15.93
N GLU A 158 -6.62 30.32 16.52
CA GLU A 158 -7.73 30.25 17.47
C GLU A 158 -8.98 29.63 16.81
N ARG A 159 -9.34 30.10 15.60
CA ARG A 159 -10.48 29.52 14.82
C ARG A 159 -10.21 28.09 14.38
N TRP A 160 -8.96 27.76 14.10
CA TRP A 160 -8.56 26.38 13.82
C TRP A 160 -8.75 25.49 15.05
N ASP A 161 -8.27 25.92 16.21
CA ASP A 161 -8.45 25.20 17.47
C ASP A 161 -9.93 24.99 17.80
N ASP A 162 -10.76 26.00 17.58
CA ASP A 162 -12.21 25.91 17.82
C ASP A 162 -12.89 24.95 16.85
N LEU A 163 -12.47 24.93 15.57
CA LEU A 163 -12.93 23.94 14.60
C LEU A 163 -12.52 22.53 15.05
N MET A 164 -11.28 22.32 15.48
CA MET A 164 -10.79 21.00 15.91
C MET A 164 -11.54 20.52 17.17
N LYS A 165 -11.78 21.41 18.14
CA LYS A 165 -12.59 21.09 19.33
C LYS A 165 -14.03 20.73 18.95
N ALA A 166 -14.67 21.56 18.11
CA ALA A 166 -16.06 21.32 17.67
C ALA A 166 -16.18 20.00 16.92
N PHE A 167 -15.25 19.70 16.01
CA PHE A 167 -15.20 18.46 15.25
C PHE A 167 -15.02 17.24 16.17
N ALA A 168 -14.03 17.26 17.05
CA ALA A 168 -13.77 16.17 17.98
C ALA A 168 -14.92 15.96 18.97
N GLN A 169 -15.50 17.05 19.51
CA GLN A 169 -16.63 16.99 20.44
C GLN A 169 -17.85 16.36 19.74
N HIS A 170 -18.14 16.78 18.50
CA HIS A 170 -19.22 16.20 17.71
C HIS A 170 -19.05 14.67 17.53
N LEU A 171 -17.84 14.23 17.20
CA LEU A 171 -17.56 12.79 17.03
C LEU A 171 -17.73 12.02 18.34
N VAL A 172 -17.25 12.58 19.46
CA VAL A 172 -17.40 11.97 20.80
C VAL A 172 -18.86 11.92 21.21
N ASP A 173 -19.63 12.98 20.96
CA ASP A 173 -21.07 13.05 21.31
C ASP A 173 -21.90 12.07 20.48
N ARG A 174 -21.51 11.86 19.21
CA ARG A 174 -22.25 10.97 18.28
C ARG A 174 -21.92 9.49 18.47
N TYR A 175 -20.62 9.16 18.54
CA TYR A 175 -20.15 7.78 18.52
C TYR A 175 -19.73 7.25 19.90
N GLY A 176 -19.57 8.13 20.86
CA GLY A 176 -19.00 7.81 22.17
C GLY A 176 -17.48 7.70 22.14
N ILE A 177 -16.85 8.05 23.27
CA ILE A 177 -15.38 8.05 23.35
C ILE A 177 -14.79 6.65 23.21
N ASP A 178 -15.49 5.59 23.58
CA ASP A 178 -14.99 4.21 23.48
C ASP A 178 -14.81 3.80 22.02
N GLU A 179 -15.64 4.25 21.10
CA GLU A 179 -15.46 4.06 19.66
C GLU A 179 -14.41 5.01 19.12
N VAL A 180 -14.50 6.33 19.36
CA VAL A 180 -13.59 7.35 18.83
C VAL A 180 -12.14 7.11 19.27
N ALA A 181 -11.90 6.62 20.48
CA ALA A 181 -10.57 6.26 20.96
C ALA A 181 -9.93 5.08 20.20
N THR A 182 -10.69 4.36 19.39
CA THR A 182 -10.14 3.32 18.51
C THR A 182 -9.66 3.87 17.15
N TRP A 183 -10.02 5.11 16.82
CA TRP A 183 -9.63 5.76 15.58
C TRP A 183 -8.24 6.39 15.71
N TYR A 184 -7.62 6.72 14.55
CA TYR A 184 -6.38 7.47 14.46
C TYR A 184 -6.67 8.83 13.86
N PHE A 185 -6.17 9.91 14.49
CA PHE A 185 -6.29 11.28 14.00
C PHE A 185 -4.92 11.70 13.47
N GLU A 186 -4.76 11.71 12.18
CA GLU A 186 -3.53 12.09 11.49
C GLU A 186 -3.62 13.56 11.07
N VAL A 187 -2.61 14.34 11.43
CA VAL A 187 -2.64 15.77 11.14
C VAL A 187 -2.05 16.07 9.79
N TRP A 188 -2.91 16.41 8.83
CA TRP A 188 -2.60 16.78 7.47
C TRP A 188 -2.12 15.63 6.58
N ASN A 189 -1.75 15.98 5.30
CA ASN A 189 -1.13 15.10 4.31
C ASN A 189 0.11 15.74 3.73
N GLU A 190 1.23 15.05 3.74
CA GLU A 190 2.50 15.39 3.08
C GLU A 190 2.93 16.87 3.19
N PRO A 191 3.01 17.41 4.41
CA PRO A 191 3.27 18.85 4.60
C PRO A 191 4.69 19.27 4.18
N ASN A 192 5.56 18.35 3.87
CA ASN A 192 6.93 18.61 3.40
C ASN A 192 7.03 18.89 1.89
N ILE A 193 5.94 18.71 1.16
CA ILE A 193 5.82 19.01 -0.28
C ILE A 193 4.68 20.01 -0.53
N ASP A 194 4.15 20.06 -1.74
CA ASP A 194 3.21 21.11 -2.16
C ASP A 194 1.77 20.98 -1.60
N PHE A 195 1.55 20.00 -0.72
CA PHE A 195 0.30 19.91 0.06
C PHE A 195 0.25 20.87 1.24
N TRP A 196 1.32 21.63 1.53
CA TRP A 196 1.33 22.65 2.59
C TRP A 196 2.01 23.93 2.13
N GLY A 197 1.28 25.04 2.22
CA GLY A 197 1.71 26.38 1.80
C GLY A 197 2.25 27.26 2.92
N GLY A 198 2.39 26.78 4.14
CA GLY A 198 2.96 27.54 5.26
C GLY A 198 4.46 27.83 5.08
N ILE A 199 4.93 28.98 5.59
CA ILE A 199 6.33 29.42 5.47
C ILE A 199 6.84 29.90 6.84
N PRO A 200 7.98 29.38 7.34
CA PRO A 200 8.76 28.25 6.85
C PRO A 200 7.93 26.96 6.88
N ARG A 201 8.04 26.13 5.85
CA ARG A 201 7.11 24.99 5.66
C ARG A 201 7.07 24.06 6.87
N LYS A 202 8.22 23.60 7.34
CA LYS A 202 8.33 22.66 8.47
C LYS A 202 7.82 23.26 9.78
N ASP A 203 8.28 24.46 10.12
CA ASP A 203 7.98 25.07 11.42
C ASP A 203 6.51 25.46 11.51
N SER A 204 5.93 26.00 10.43
CA SER A 204 4.50 26.34 10.37
C SER A 204 3.60 25.10 10.42
N TYR A 205 4.06 23.98 9.87
CA TYR A 205 3.33 22.71 10.01
C TYR A 205 3.42 22.18 11.46
N PHE A 206 4.61 22.23 12.08
CA PHE A 206 4.75 21.78 13.47
C PHE A 206 3.88 22.60 14.43
N ASP A 207 3.70 23.88 14.14
CA ASP A 207 2.78 24.75 14.88
C ASP A 207 1.32 24.30 14.68
N LEU A 208 0.89 24.07 13.42
CA LEU A 208 -0.43 23.51 13.12
C LEU A 208 -0.67 22.18 13.85
N TYR A 209 0.33 21.28 13.81
CA TYR A 209 0.26 20.00 14.51
C TYR A 209 0.05 20.19 16.02
N ALA A 210 0.83 21.06 16.64
CA ALA A 210 0.75 21.30 18.07
C ALA A 210 -0.61 21.86 18.50
N HIS A 211 -1.16 22.79 17.74
CA HIS A 211 -2.50 23.33 17.94
C HIS A 211 -3.56 22.24 17.80
N THR A 212 -3.52 21.48 16.71
CA THR A 212 -4.46 20.39 16.45
C THR A 212 -4.42 19.33 17.54
N ALA A 213 -3.23 18.86 17.91
CA ALA A 213 -3.07 17.81 18.93
C ALA A 213 -3.59 18.25 20.30
N ARG A 214 -3.29 19.49 20.72
CA ARG A 214 -3.78 20.04 21.99
C ARG A 214 -5.29 20.25 21.97
N ALA A 215 -5.87 20.71 20.87
CA ALA A 215 -7.31 20.91 20.74
C ALA A 215 -8.07 19.56 20.84
N LEU A 216 -7.63 18.52 20.11
CA LEU A 216 -8.21 17.19 20.17
C LEU A 216 -8.10 16.56 21.57
N LYS A 217 -6.90 16.58 22.16
CA LYS A 217 -6.66 16.06 23.53
C LYS A 217 -7.40 16.86 24.61
N GLY A 218 -7.66 18.15 24.36
CA GLY A 218 -8.47 18.99 25.23
C GLY A 218 -9.94 18.57 25.29
N VAL A 219 -10.48 17.97 24.24
CA VAL A 219 -11.81 17.36 24.23
C VAL A 219 -11.80 16.04 25.00
N ASN A 220 -10.89 15.14 24.66
CA ASN A 220 -10.72 13.90 25.42
C ASN A 220 -9.29 13.35 25.26
N PRO A 221 -8.57 13.05 26.37
CA PRO A 221 -7.20 12.57 26.31
C PRO A 221 -7.03 11.19 25.66
N ARG A 222 -8.11 10.43 25.49
CA ARG A 222 -8.11 9.11 24.82
C ARG A 222 -8.08 9.20 23.29
N ILE A 223 -8.34 10.37 22.70
CA ILE A 223 -8.23 10.57 21.24
C ILE A 223 -6.77 10.38 20.84
N ARG A 224 -6.50 9.48 19.89
CA ARG A 224 -5.15 9.19 19.42
C ARG A 224 -4.77 10.13 18.28
N VAL A 225 -3.77 10.98 18.48
CA VAL A 225 -3.29 11.95 17.48
C VAL A 225 -1.84 11.66 17.09
N GLY A 226 -1.52 11.79 15.82
CA GLY A 226 -0.16 11.57 15.31
C GLY A 226 0.10 12.23 13.96
N GLY A 227 1.31 11.97 13.45
CA GLY A 227 1.86 12.49 12.20
C GLY A 227 3.36 12.15 12.14
N PRO A 228 4.16 12.87 11.33
CA PRO A 228 3.84 14.05 10.54
C PRO A 228 3.26 13.77 9.14
N ALA A 229 2.96 12.54 8.77
CA ALA A 229 2.40 12.12 7.48
C ALA A 229 3.19 12.67 6.28
N THR A 230 4.51 12.64 6.37
CA THR A 230 5.41 13.24 5.37
C THR A 230 5.70 12.30 4.22
N ALA A 231 5.77 12.85 3.00
CA ALA A 231 6.31 12.14 1.84
C ALA A 231 7.79 11.77 2.08
N ALA A 232 8.19 10.61 1.56
CA ALA A 232 9.58 10.15 1.54
C ALA A 232 10.25 10.10 2.94
N ALA A 233 9.52 9.66 3.95
CA ALA A 233 10.04 9.48 5.32
C ALA A 233 10.77 10.71 5.90
N ALA A 234 10.31 11.91 5.52
CA ALA A 234 10.97 13.16 5.89
C ALA A 234 10.61 13.64 7.31
N TRP A 235 11.45 14.48 7.89
CA TRP A 235 11.25 15.24 9.12
C TRP A 235 11.10 14.43 10.42
N ILE A 236 11.12 13.12 10.44
CA ILE A 236 10.80 12.29 11.60
C ILE A 236 11.63 12.67 12.85
N PRO A 237 12.99 12.74 12.80
CA PRO A 237 13.75 13.13 13.98
C PRO A 237 13.43 14.55 14.48
N ALA A 238 13.17 15.49 13.55
CA ALA A 238 12.84 16.87 13.91
C ALA A 238 11.45 16.95 14.54
N PHE A 239 10.48 16.18 14.05
CA PHE A 239 9.13 16.09 14.58
C PHE A 239 9.12 15.51 16.00
N LEU A 240 9.79 14.37 16.20
CA LEU A 240 9.90 13.74 17.52
C LEU A 240 10.61 14.63 18.54
N LYS A 241 11.67 15.33 18.12
CA LYS A 241 12.37 16.30 18.95
C LYS A 241 11.43 17.44 19.33
N TYR A 242 10.76 18.06 18.35
CA TYR A 242 9.84 19.17 18.57
C TYR A 242 8.70 18.80 19.53
N THR A 243 8.08 17.65 19.34
CA THR A 243 6.95 17.20 20.19
C THR A 243 7.41 16.93 21.62
N ALA A 244 8.56 16.32 21.83
CA ALA A 244 9.11 16.07 23.15
C ALA A 244 9.51 17.37 23.88
N GLU A 245 10.24 18.27 23.22
CA GLU A 245 10.72 19.54 23.83
C GLU A 245 9.58 20.50 24.15
N ASN A 246 8.50 20.50 23.37
CA ASN A 246 7.35 21.40 23.55
C ASN A 246 6.15 20.73 24.26
N HIS A 247 6.31 19.51 24.76
CA HIS A 247 5.25 18.73 25.40
C HIS A 247 3.98 18.66 24.55
N VAL A 248 4.13 18.44 23.24
CA VAL A 248 3.02 18.28 22.30
C VAL A 248 2.59 16.80 22.29
N PRO A 249 1.30 16.52 22.46
CA PRO A 249 0.82 15.13 22.40
C PRO A 249 1.11 14.47 21.07
N VAL A 250 1.59 13.21 21.13
CA VAL A 250 1.76 12.31 19.97
C VAL A 250 1.55 10.88 20.43
N ASP A 251 0.67 10.15 19.75
CA ASP A 251 0.32 8.77 20.09
C ASP A 251 0.82 7.76 19.05
N PHE A 252 1.19 8.22 17.85
CA PHE A 252 1.79 7.40 16.78
C PHE A 252 2.60 8.29 15.83
N VAL A 253 3.51 7.66 15.11
CA VAL A 253 4.21 8.28 13.98
C VAL A 253 3.60 7.76 12.69
N SER A 254 3.43 8.64 11.70
CA SER A 254 3.03 8.24 10.35
C SER A 254 3.92 8.85 9.28
N SER A 255 4.09 8.14 8.18
CA SER A 255 4.84 8.62 7.02
C SER A 255 4.47 7.83 5.77
N HIS A 256 4.97 8.29 4.62
CA HIS A 256 4.76 7.72 3.31
C HIS A 256 6.09 7.40 2.63
N GLY A 257 6.07 6.46 1.70
CA GLY A 257 7.16 6.17 0.80
C GLY A 257 6.72 5.15 -0.22
N TYR A 258 7.05 5.40 -1.48
CA TYR A 258 6.71 4.56 -2.60
C TYR A 258 7.98 3.92 -3.19
N ASP A 259 7.85 2.73 -3.76
CA ASP A 259 9.00 1.98 -4.28
C ASP A 259 9.71 2.69 -5.44
N ASP A 260 9.00 3.50 -6.22
CA ASP A 260 9.56 4.29 -7.33
C ASP A 260 10.19 5.63 -6.89
N GLU A 261 10.24 5.94 -5.60
CA GLU A 261 10.94 7.12 -5.12
C GLU A 261 12.47 6.95 -5.18
N PRO A 262 13.22 8.01 -5.53
CA PRO A 262 14.68 7.96 -5.51
C PRO A 262 15.23 7.59 -4.13
N VAL A 263 16.16 6.63 -4.08
CA VAL A 263 16.80 6.14 -2.83
C VAL A 263 17.37 7.29 -1.99
N GLN A 264 18.05 8.25 -2.65
CA GLN A 264 18.61 9.42 -1.96
C GLN A 264 17.54 10.27 -1.27
N ARG A 265 16.36 10.43 -1.87
CA ARG A 265 15.25 11.16 -1.27
C ARG A 265 14.64 10.41 -0.09
N LEU A 266 14.44 9.11 -0.26
CA LEU A 266 13.74 8.24 0.69
C LEU A 266 14.63 7.84 1.88
N LEU A 267 15.88 7.48 1.59
CA LEU A 267 16.80 6.89 2.56
C LEU A 267 17.97 7.80 2.94
N GLY A 268 18.33 8.76 2.08
CA GLY A 268 19.46 9.66 2.29
C GLY A 268 20.81 8.99 2.03
N THR A 269 20.85 7.94 1.22
CA THR A 269 22.03 7.19 0.82
C THR A 269 22.09 7.04 -0.70
N ASP A 270 23.29 6.79 -1.23
CA ASP A 270 23.51 6.45 -2.64
C ASP A 270 23.70 4.92 -2.83
N GLU A 271 23.37 4.12 -1.81
CA GLU A 271 23.43 2.66 -1.91
C GLU A 271 22.43 2.15 -2.96
N ASP A 272 22.82 1.09 -3.67
CA ASP A 272 21.95 0.40 -4.62
C ASP A 272 20.97 -0.49 -3.86
N ILE A 273 19.76 0.03 -3.61
CA ILE A 273 18.66 -0.68 -2.96
C ILE A 273 17.61 -0.99 -4.01
N ARG A 274 17.27 -2.27 -4.13
CA ARG A 274 16.23 -2.73 -5.06
C ARG A 274 14.95 -1.92 -4.85
N GLU A 275 14.27 -1.63 -5.94
CA GLU A 275 13.05 -0.84 -5.92
C GLU A 275 12.02 -1.41 -4.95
N GLU A 276 11.77 -2.70 -4.98
CA GLU A 276 10.78 -3.41 -4.17
C GLU A 276 11.10 -3.44 -2.66
N ASP A 277 12.35 -3.15 -2.29
CA ASP A 277 12.79 -3.12 -0.89
C ASP A 277 12.77 -1.69 -0.31
N ARG A 278 12.62 -0.65 -1.13
CA ARG A 278 12.80 0.76 -0.74
C ARG A 278 11.80 1.23 0.31
N THR A 279 10.53 0.91 0.14
CA THR A 279 9.47 1.28 1.11
C THR A 279 9.78 0.71 2.50
N CYS A 280 10.09 -0.59 2.60
CA CYS A 280 10.35 -1.22 3.89
C CYS A 280 11.72 -0.82 4.48
N ALA A 281 12.71 -0.53 3.64
CA ALA A 281 13.97 0.07 4.10
C ALA A 281 13.75 1.47 4.70
N ALA A 282 12.88 2.28 4.10
CA ALA A 282 12.50 3.58 4.63
C ALA A 282 11.71 3.46 5.94
N ALA A 283 10.77 2.52 6.02
CA ALA A 283 10.03 2.24 7.25
C ALA A 283 10.98 1.78 8.37
N ALA A 284 11.93 0.91 8.08
CA ALA A 284 12.95 0.47 9.04
C ALA A 284 13.84 1.63 9.53
N LYS A 285 14.23 2.54 8.63
CA LYS A 285 14.93 3.78 9.00
C LYS A 285 14.08 4.61 9.97
N VAL A 286 12.79 4.80 9.68
CA VAL A 286 11.86 5.55 10.54
C VAL A 286 11.69 4.85 11.88
N ARG A 287 11.52 3.53 11.92
CA ARG A 287 11.43 2.74 13.15
C ARG A 287 12.68 2.95 14.02
N HIS A 288 13.87 2.88 13.41
CA HIS A 288 15.13 3.15 14.13
C HIS A 288 15.18 4.59 14.68
N GLN A 289 14.68 5.59 13.93
CA GLN A 289 14.62 6.98 14.39
C GLN A 289 13.66 7.15 15.59
N ILE A 290 12.54 6.44 15.60
CA ILE A 290 11.60 6.43 16.73
C ILE A 290 12.27 5.78 17.94
N ASP A 291 12.89 4.61 17.80
CA ASP A 291 13.55 3.87 18.87
C ASP A 291 14.69 4.65 19.53
N ALA A 292 15.41 5.47 18.74
CA ALA A 292 16.48 6.34 19.21
C ALA A 292 15.99 7.67 19.81
N SER A 293 14.69 7.96 19.79
CA SER A 293 14.10 9.22 20.26
C SER A 293 13.76 9.18 21.76
N ALA A 294 13.25 10.32 22.26
CA ALA A 294 12.66 10.39 23.59
C ALA A 294 11.32 9.63 23.73
N LEU A 295 10.76 9.12 22.61
CA LEU A 295 9.46 8.48 22.51
C LEU A 295 9.56 7.10 21.80
N PRO A 296 10.39 6.15 22.29
CA PRO A 296 10.79 4.95 21.56
C PRO A 296 9.66 3.93 21.33
N HIS A 297 8.53 4.06 22.04
CA HIS A 297 7.43 3.07 22.00
C HIS A 297 6.26 3.50 21.11
N LEU A 298 6.41 4.60 20.35
CA LEU A 298 5.34 5.04 19.47
C LEU A 298 5.12 4.04 18.34
N PRO A 299 3.85 3.66 18.07
CA PRO A 299 3.51 2.89 16.88
C PRO A 299 3.94 3.62 15.59
N LEU A 300 4.31 2.86 14.58
CA LEU A 300 4.60 3.35 13.24
C LEU A 300 3.50 2.92 12.27
N LEU A 301 2.75 3.88 11.78
CA LEU A 301 1.75 3.70 10.74
C LEU A 301 2.35 4.17 9.41
N TRP A 302 2.58 3.24 8.48
CA TRP A 302 2.98 3.58 7.12
C TRP A 302 1.72 3.82 6.31
N THR A 303 1.26 5.08 6.27
CA THR A 303 -0.11 5.42 5.87
C THR A 303 -0.33 5.53 4.38
N GLU A 304 0.74 5.49 3.58
CA GLU A 304 0.66 5.34 2.12
C GLU A 304 1.88 4.60 1.56
N TRP A 305 1.62 3.60 0.72
CA TRP A 305 2.58 2.97 -0.17
C TRP A 305 1.89 2.28 -1.34
N ASN A 306 2.58 2.05 -2.42
CA ASN A 306 2.16 1.20 -3.53
C ASN A 306 3.38 0.80 -4.34
N VAL A 307 3.21 -0.21 -5.19
CA VAL A 307 4.20 -0.60 -6.20
C VAL A 307 4.39 0.52 -7.23
N PRO A 308 5.49 0.51 -8.02
CA PRO A 308 5.75 1.55 -9.01
C PRO A 308 4.61 1.80 -9.98
N GLY A 309 4.42 3.06 -10.34
CA GLY A 309 3.37 3.47 -11.28
C GLY A 309 3.75 3.35 -12.76
N ARG A 310 5.02 3.12 -13.09
CA ARG A 310 5.48 3.00 -14.47
C ARG A 310 4.79 1.82 -15.17
N ASP A 311 4.59 1.95 -16.49
CA ASP A 311 4.05 0.90 -17.37
C ASP A 311 2.72 0.27 -16.87
N ASN A 312 1.96 0.99 -16.05
CA ASN A 312 0.74 0.53 -15.41
C ASN A 312 0.93 -0.75 -14.55
N LEU A 313 2.08 -0.96 -13.94
CA LEU A 313 2.39 -2.14 -13.11
C LEU A 313 1.31 -2.42 -12.06
N ARG A 314 0.68 -1.36 -11.54
CA ARG A 314 -0.43 -1.46 -10.55
C ARG A 314 -1.67 -2.21 -11.05
N ASP A 315 -1.80 -2.38 -12.35
CA ASP A 315 -2.89 -3.13 -12.97
C ASP A 315 -2.55 -4.58 -13.29
N THR A 316 -1.29 -5.00 -13.09
CA THR A 316 -0.75 -6.27 -13.55
C THR A 316 -0.54 -7.27 -12.40
N ALA A 317 -0.19 -8.51 -12.73
CA ALA A 317 0.19 -9.53 -11.76
C ALA A 317 1.50 -9.22 -11.00
N TYR A 318 2.28 -8.21 -11.42
CA TYR A 318 3.48 -7.76 -10.71
C TYR A 318 3.22 -7.37 -9.25
N VAL A 319 2.00 -6.89 -8.95
CA VAL A 319 1.65 -6.45 -7.59
C VAL A 319 1.76 -7.58 -6.57
N GLY A 320 1.39 -8.82 -6.93
CA GLY A 320 1.40 -9.96 -6.00
C GLY A 320 2.77 -10.24 -5.39
N PRO A 321 3.81 -10.55 -6.20
CA PRO A 321 5.15 -10.78 -5.68
C PRO A 321 5.77 -9.55 -4.97
N ALA A 322 5.50 -8.33 -5.45
CA ALA A 322 5.98 -7.10 -4.80
C ALA A 322 5.29 -6.89 -3.44
N LEU A 323 3.99 -7.13 -3.33
CA LEU A 323 3.24 -7.11 -2.07
C LEU A 323 3.80 -8.16 -1.09
N ALA A 324 4.01 -9.39 -1.53
CA ALA A 324 4.56 -10.45 -0.69
C ALA A 324 5.96 -10.11 -0.17
N GLU A 325 6.81 -9.47 -1.00
CA GLU A 325 8.12 -8.97 -0.57
C GLU A 325 7.99 -7.85 0.47
N ALA A 326 7.09 -6.89 0.28
CA ALA A 326 6.82 -5.84 1.26
C ALA A 326 6.30 -6.42 2.58
N VAL A 327 5.37 -7.39 2.54
CA VAL A 327 4.88 -8.09 3.73
C VAL A 327 6.02 -8.81 4.46
N ARG A 328 6.94 -9.44 3.73
CA ARG A 328 8.10 -10.13 4.30
C ARG A 328 9.09 -9.16 4.98
N THR A 329 9.37 -8.04 4.36
CA THR A 329 10.42 -7.10 4.75
C THR A 329 9.97 -6.05 5.76
N CYS A 330 8.69 -5.67 5.76
CA CYS A 330 8.11 -4.78 6.76
C CYS A 330 7.66 -5.48 8.05
N ASP A 331 7.67 -6.81 8.12
CA ASP A 331 7.29 -7.58 9.32
C ASP A 331 8.14 -7.18 10.54
N GLY A 332 7.47 -6.79 11.62
CA GLY A 332 8.11 -6.29 12.83
C GLY A 332 8.67 -4.86 12.72
N VAL A 333 8.47 -4.19 11.59
CA VAL A 333 8.93 -2.81 11.35
C VAL A 333 7.79 -1.80 11.51
N THR A 334 6.63 -2.08 10.94
CA THR A 334 5.45 -1.23 10.99
C THR A 334 4.30 -1.90 11.72
N ASP A 335 3.46 -1.12 12.40
CA ASP A 335 2.20 -1.61 12.99
C ASP A 335 1.09 -1.72 11.95
N TYR A 336 1.10 -0.85 10.93
CA TYR A 336 0.24 -0.90 9.76
C TYR A 336 1.02 -0.50 8.51
N LEU A 337 0.77 -1.21 7.41
CA LEU A 337 1.30 -0.92 6.09
C LEU A 337 0.12 -0.68 5.15
N SER A 338 -0.29 0.58 4.98
CA SER A 338 -1.51 0.96 4.29
C SER A 338 -1.30 1.03 2.77
N PHE A 339 -1.86 0.07 2.04
CA PHE A 339 -1.83 0.08 0.58
C PHE A 339 -2.66 1.23 0.01
N TRP A 340 -2.09 2.05 -0.82
CA TRP A 340 -2.72 3.19 -1.48
C TRP A 340 -3.09 2.81 -2.92
N THR A 341 -4.36 2.41 -3.24
CA THR A 341 -5.60 2.44 -2.44
C THR A 341 -6.38 1.12 -2.55
N PHE A 342 -7.56 0.99 -1.92
CA PHE A 342 -8.39 -0.20 -2.10
C PHE A 342 -9.26 -0.14 -3.37
N SER A 343 -9.53 1.05 -3.95
CA SER A 343 -10.44 1.25 -5.07
C SER A 343 -9.96 2.36 -6.01
N ASP A 344 -10.22 2.21 -7.31
CA ASP A 344 -10.03 3.24 -8.33
C ASP A 344 -11.17 4.29 -8.36
N VAL A 345 -12.11 4.25 -7.42
CA VAL A 345 -12.99 5.39 -7.10
C VAL A 345 -12.15 6.40 -6.30
N PHE A 346 -11.28 7.11 -6.99
CA PHE A 346 -10.15 7.83 -6.39
C PHE A 346 -10.07 9.32 -6.76
N GLU A 347 -9.98 9.67 -8.04
CA GLU A 347 -10.19 11.01 -8.63
C GLU A 347 -9.19 12.12 -8.27
N GLU A 348 -7.93 11.86 -7.96
CA GLU A 348 -6.92 12.93 -7.86
C GLU A 348 -6.65 13.62 -9.22
N GLY A 349 -6.59 12.82 -10.28
CA GLY A 349 -6.51 13.29 -11.67
C GLY A 349 -7.88 13.51 -12.33
N GLY A 350 -8.98 13.43 -11.57
CA GLY A 350 -10.34 13.38 -12.06
C GLY A 350 -10.88 11.96 -12.20
N PRO A 351 -12.15 11.80 -12.62
CA PRO A 351 -12.76 10.49 -12.83
C PRO A 351 -11.97 9.64 -13.84
N ALA A 352 -11.75 8.36 -13.53
CA ALA A 352 -11.12 7.42 -14.45
C ALA A 352 -11.93 7.32 -15.75
N ARG A 353 -11.25 7.34 -16.89
CA ARG A 353 -11.90 7.34 -18.22
C ARG A 353 -12.25 5.94 -18.70
N LYS A 354 -11.53 4.94 -18.19
CA LYS A 354 -11.72 3.51 -18.44
C LYS A 354 -11.09 2.69 -17.31
N PRO A 355 -11.40 1.40 -17.17
CA PRO A 355 -10.65 0.50 -16.30
C PRO A 355 -9.19 0.36 -16.75
N PHE A 356 -8.30 0.02 -15.80
CA PHE A 356 -6.90 -0.29 -16.04
C PHE A 356 -6.12 0.87 -16.71
N GLU A 357 -6.13 2.03 -16.06
CA GLU A 357 -5.31 3.22 -16.42
C GLU A 357 -4.13 3.43 -15.46
N GLY A 358 -3.64 2.38 -14.78
CA GLY A 358 -2.53 2.48 -13.83
C GLY A 358 -2.92 3.14 -12.51
N GLN A 359 -4.21 3.16 -12.16
CA GLN A 359 -4.69 3.70 -10.89
C GLN A 359 -4.29 2.79 -9.72
N PHE A 360 -4.39 3.30 -8.52
CA PHE A 360 -3.82 2.72 -7.30
C PHE A 360 -4.60 1.55 -6.69
N GLY A 361 -5.88 1.37 -7.05
CA GLY A 361 -6.81 0.48 -6.35
C GLY A 361 -6.60 -1.01 -6.61
N LEU A 362 -7.15 -1.83 -5.71
CA LEU A 362 -7.32 -3.28 -5.91
C LEU A 362 -8.49 -3.60 -6.84
N ARG A 363 -9.42 -2.67 -6.95
CA ARG A 363 -10.57 -2.77 -7.85
C ARG A 363 -10.55 -1.61 -8.83
N ALA A 364 -10.57 -1.95 -10.12
CA ALA A 364 -10.69 -0.97 -11.17
C ALA A 364 -12.11 -0.38 -11.25
N THR A 365 -12.22 0.84 -11.79
CA THR A 365 -13.49 1.51 -11.99
C THR A 365 -14.53 0.60 -12.64
N GLY A 366 -15.73 0.58 -12.07
CA GLY A 366 -16.83 -0.29 -12.49
C GLY A 366 -16.89 -1.62 -11.72
N GLY A 367 -16.08 -1.78 -10.67
CA GLY A 367 -16.13 -2.95 -9.79
C GLY A 367 -15.40 -4.18 -10.35
N ILE A 368 -14.37 -3.97 -11.18
CA ILE A 368 -13.55 -5.04 -11.75
C ILE A 368 -12.39 -5.35 -10.78
N ASN A 369 -12.27 -6.58 -10.35
CA ASN A 369 -11.16 -7.02 -9.50
C ASN A 369 -9.85 -7.02 -10.31
N LYS A 370 -8.81 -6.30 -9.83
CA LYS A 370 -7.47 -6.41 -10.42
C LYS A 370 -6.78 -7.69 -9.92
N PRO A 371 -5.66 -8.13 -10.53
CA PRO A 371 -4.85 -9.22 -9.97
C PRO A 371 -4.53 -9.02 -8.49
N SER A 372 -4.18 -7.79 -8.09
CA SER A 372 -3.89 -7.41 -6.70
C SER A 372 -5.01 -7.73 -5.71
N PHE A 373 -6.28 -7.70 -6.13
CA PHE A 373 -7.40 -8.12 -5.28
C PHE A 373 -7.29 -9.59 -4.87
N TYR A 374 -6.87 -10.44 -5.80
CA TYR A 374 -6.68 -11.87 -5.55
C TYR A 374 -5.37 -12.16 -4.81
N ASP A 375 -4.35 -11.33 -5.00
CA ASP A 375 -3.10 -11.40 -4.23
C ASP A 375 -3.35 -11.15 -2.74
N PHE A 376 -4.13 -10.12 -2.41
CA PHE A 376 -4.56 -9.87 -1.03
C PHE A 376 -5.39 -11.04 -0.48
N ALA A 377 -6.28 -11.62 -1.28
CA ALA A 377 -7.06 -12.80 -0.88
C ALA A 377 -6.17 -14.01 -0.57
N LEU A 378 -5.11 -14.25 -1.34
CA LEU A 378 -4.14 -15.32 -1.04
C LEU A 378 -3.36 -15.04 0.23
N LEU A 379 -2.83 -13.82 0.41
CA LEU A 379 -2.03 -13.49 1.58
C LEU A 379 -2.88 -13.40 2.87
N HIS A 380 -4.19 -13.19 2.75
CA HIS A 380 -5.13 -13.26 3.88
C HIS A 380 -5.18 -14.64 4.53
N GLU A 381 -4.96 -15.70 3.78
CA GLU A 381 -4.96 -17.08 4.28
C GLU A 381 -3.71 -17.43 5.13
N LEU A 382 -2.68 -16.59 5.13
CA LEU A 382 -1.49 -16.81 5.95
C LEU A 382 -1.86 -16.91 7.45
N GLY A 383 -1.11 -17.72 8.18
CA GLY A 383 -1.31 -17.84 9.63
C GLY A 383 -0.73 -16.67 10.41
N THR A 384 -1.16 -16.54 11.67
CA THR A 384 -0.69 -15.47 12.58
C THR A 384 0.59 -15.81 13.33
N GLN A 385 1.25 -16.94 12.99
CA GLN A 385 2.50 -17.39 13.57
C GLN A 385 3.50 -17.68 12.45
N ARG A 386 4.51 -16.83 12.31
CA ARG A 386 5.55 -16.95 11.27
C ARG A 386 6.67 -17.84 11.71
N ILE A 387 7.08 -18.79 10.86
CA ILE A 387 8.29 -19.58 11.00
C ILE A 387 9.45 -18.81 10.37
N ALA A 388 10.55 -18.62 11.11
CA ALA A 388 11.74 -18.02 10.55
C ALA A 388 12.31 -18.91 9.43
N ASN A 389 12.45 -18.35 8.25
CA ASN A 389 13.10 -18.98 7.11
C ASN A 389 14.15 -18.03 6.53
N ALA A 390 15.28 -18.58 6.12
CA ALA A 390 16.41 -17.80 5.60
C ALA A 390 16.25 -17.42 4.12
N VAL A 391 15.15 -17.80 3.49
CA VAL A 391 14.94 -17.66 2.05
C VAL A 391 14.16 -16.38 1.75
N ARG A 392 14.60 -15.69 0.71
CA ARG A 392 14.09 -14.40 0.30
C ARG A 392 12.65 -14.50 -0.22
N ASP A 393 12.33 -15.31 -1.16
CA ASP A 393 11.07 -15.28 -1.90
C ASP A 393 10.00 -16.20 -1.27
N ALA A 394 9.95 -16.25 0.09
CA ALA A 394 8.97 -17.06 0.79
C ALA A 394 8.58 -16.50 2.17
N ILE A 395 7.32 -16.67 2.53
CA ILE A 395 6.78 -16.52 3.89
C ILE A 395 6.20 -17.87 4.31
N VAL A 396 6.57 -18.36 5.49
CA VAL A 396 6.06 -19.60 6.05
C VAL A 396 5.33 -19.30 7.35
N THR A 397 4.07 -19.69 7.44
CA THR A 397 3.25 -19.50 8.65
C THR A 397 2.63 -20.81 9.11
N LYS A 398 2.28 -20.85 10.40
CA LYS A 398 1.65 -21.99 11.03
C LYS A 398 0.24 -21.63 11.46
N LEU A 399 -0.71 -22.47 11.08
CA LEU A 399 -2.11 -22.35 11.47
C LEU A 399 -2.38 -23.01 12.82
N ALA A 400 -3.53 -22.71 13.42
CA ALA A 400 -3.95 -23.25 14.71
C ALA A 400 -4.14 -24.79 14.71
N ASP A 401 -4.47 -25.37 13.56
CA ASP A 401 -4.61 -26.81 13.36
C ASP A 401 -3.26 -27.55 13.14
N GLY A 402 -2.16 -26.80 13.11
CA GLY A 402 -0.81 -27.31 12.90
C GLY A 402 -0.40 -27.42 11.43
N SER A 403 -1.27 -27.13 10.48
CA SER A 403 -0.92 -27.01 9.06
C SER A 403 -0.05 -25.78 8.81
N LEU A 404 0.67 -25.79 7.67
CA LEU A 404 1.45 -24.64 7.22
C LEU A 404 0.73 -23.95 6.07
N GLU A 405 0.75 -22.61 6.07
CA GLU A 405 0.51 -21.79 4.88
C GLU A 405 1.82 -21.16 4.46
N ILE A 406 2.17 -21.38 3.18
CA ILE A 406 3.44 -20.96 2.59
C ILE A 406 3.14 -20.12 1.37
N ALA A 407 3.48 -18.85 1.41
CA ALA A 407 3.52 -18.00 0.22
C ALA A 407 4.91 -18.07 -0.39
N VAL A 408 4.99 -18.33 -1.70
CA VAL A 408 6.22 -18.22 -2.49
C VAL A 408 5.96 -17.38 -3.72
N TRP A 409 6.96 -16.64 -4.19
CA TRP A 409 6.76 -15.74 -5.32
C TRP A 409 7.95 -15.67 -6.28
N ASN A 410 7.67 -15.14 -7.45
CA ASN A 410 8.62 -14.89 -8.50
C ASN A 410 8.62 -13.39 -8.86
N LEU A 411 9.40 -12.62 -8.11
CA LEU A 411 9.57 -11.19 -8.33
C LEU A 411 10.81 -10.96 -9.21
N PRO A 412 10.66 -10.37 -10.41
CA PRO A 412 11.80 -10.06 -11.26
C PRO A 412 12.62 -8.92 -10.67
N ASP A 413 13.93 -8.95 -10.85
CA ASP A 413 14.77 -7.79 -10.52
C ASP A 413 14.41 -6.60 -11.41
N GLU A 414 14.63 -5.39 -10.90
CA GLU A 414 14.37 -4.13 -11.62
C GLU A 414 15.00 -4.14 -13.03
N GLY A 415 14.20 -3.79 -14.03
CA GLY A 415 14.64 -3.72 -15.44
C GLY A 415 14.87 -5.07 -16.12
N LYS A 416 14.67 -6.20 -15.45
CA LYS A 416 14.72 -7.52 -16.07
C LYS A 416 13.34 -7.97 -16.58
N THR A 417 13.34 -8.68 -17.69
CA THR A 417 12.12 -9.31 -18.19
C THR A 417 11.76 -10.50 -17.29
N PRO A 418 10.53 -10.54 -16.75
CA PRO A 418 10.08 -11.67 -15.94
C PRO A 418 10.23 -13.00 -16.68
N GLN A 419 10.80 -14.00 -16.02
CA GLN A 419 10.93 -15.38 -16.52
C GLN A 419 10.31 -16.32 -15.49
N ALA A 420 9.79 -17.46 -15.95
CA ALA A 420 9.41 -18.54 -15.03
C ALA A 420 10.65 -19.11 -14.33
N LYS A 421 10.49 -19.53 -13.06
CA LYS A 421 11.57 -20.16 -12.28
C LYS A 421 11.13 -21.48 -11.67
N GLN A 422 12.09 -22.42 -11.52
CA GLN A 422 11.86 -23.70 -10.86
C GLN A 422 12.26 -23.58 -9.38
N VAL A 423 11.33 -23.95 -8.50
CA VAL A 423 11.54 -23.92 -7.03
C VAL A 423 11.24 -25.31 -6.45
N THR A 424 12.06 -25.75 -5.49
CA THR A 424 11.76 -26.95 -4.71
C THR A 424 11.64 -26.58 -3.23
N LEU A 425 10.46 -26.79 -2.66
CA LEU A 425 10.24 -26.70 -1.21
C LEU A 425 10.66 -28.06 -0.60
N ALA A 426 11.60 -28.04 0.34
CA ALA A 426 11.97 -29.21 1.13
C ALA A 426 11.46 -29.00 2.56
N ILE A 427 10.44 -29.75 2.95
CA ILE A 427 9.71 -29.52 4.20
C ILE A 427 10.00 -30.65 5.19
N GLN A 428 10.63 -30.30 6.30
CA GLN A 428 10.92 -31.20 7.42
C GLN A 428 9.85 -31.06 8.51
N GLY A 429 9.71 -32.06 9.36
CA GLY A 429 8.77 -32.03 10.48
C GLY A 429 7.32 -32.38 10.11
N VAL A 430 7.05 -32.73 8.83
CA VAL A 430 5.75 -33.25 8.36
C VAL A 430 5.90 -34.63 7.74
N PRO A 431 4.83 -35.48 7.66
CA PRO A 431 4.90 -36.75 6.97
C PRO A 431 5.30 -36.58 5.49
N LYS A 432 6.14 -37.47 4.98
CA LYS A 432 6.75 -37.34 3.64
C LYS A 432 5.77 -37.27 2.48
N ASN A 433 4.56 -37.75 2.66
CA ASN A 433 3.49 -37.79 1.63
C ASN A 433 2.31 -36.89 2.02
N THR A 434 2.52 -35.86 2.87
CA THR A 434 1.49 -34.93 3.27
C THR A 434 0.80 -34.33 2.05
N ARG A 435 -0.51 -34.19 2.11
CA ARG A 435 -1.29 -33.50 1.08
C ARG A 435 -0.95 -32.01 1.08
N VAL A 436 -0.95 -31.44 -0.10
CA VAL A 436 -0.80 -30.01 -0.33
C VAL A 436 -1.92 -29.51 -1.23
N SER A 437 -2.37 -28.30 -0.98
CA SER A 437 -3.24 -27.55 -1.88
C SER A 437 -2.53 -26.29 -2.34
N ILE A 438 -2.68 -25.93 -3.63
CA ILE A 438 -1.93 -24.87 -4.29
C ILE A 438 -2.91 -23.95 -5.00
N GLN A 439 -2.80 -22.64 -4.75
CA GLN A 439 -3.49 -21.60 -5.50
C GLN A 439 -2.47 -20.54 -5.94
N GLN A 440 -2.77 -19.82 -7.01
CA GLN A 440 -1.83 -18.85 -7.56
C GLN A 440 -2.52 -17.71 -8.30
N VAL A 441 -1.82 -16.57 -8.32
CA VAL A 441 -2.06 -15.42 -9.17
C VAL A 441 -0.79 -15.18 -9.97
N ASP A 442 -0.89 -15.08 -11.28
CA ASP A 442 0.23 -14.80 -12.17
C ASP A 442 -0.27 -14.23 -13.51
N GLU A 443 0.62 -14.21 -14.52
CA GLU A 443 0.26 -13.72 -15.85
C GLU A 443 -0.89 -14.54 -16.52
N GLU A 444 -1.12 -15.79 -16.14
CA GLU A 444 -2.12 -16.67 -16.75
C GLU A 444 -3.31 -16.96 -15.83
N HIS A 445 -3.11 -16.85 -14.50
CA HIS A 445 -4.10 -17.21 -13.49
C HIS A 445 -4.58 -15.97 -12.73
N SER A 446 -5.90 -15.84 -12.58
CA SER A 446 -6.57 -14.73 -11.89
C SER A 446 -6.18 -13.34 -12.43
N ASN A 447 -5.86 -13.24 -13.71
CA ASN A 447 -5.43 -12.04 -14.39
C ASN A 447 -6.59 -11.38 -15.16
N THR A 448 -7.27 -10.46 -14.50
CA THR A 448 -8.43 -9.76 -15.05
C THR A 448 -8.06 -8.75 -16.13
N LEU A 449 -6.84 -8.21 -16.11
CA LEU A 449 -6.34 -7.34 -17.18
C LEU A 449 -6.35 -8.09 -18.53
N LYS A 450 -5.87 -9.33 -18.56
CA LYS A 450 -5.94 -10.16 -19.79
C LYS A 450 -7.37 -10.46 -20.23
N ALA A 451 -8.29 -10.68 -19.29
CA ALA A 451 -9.70 -10.88 -19.63
C ALA A 451 -10.31 -9.61 -20.24
N TYR A 452 -9.97 -8.45 -19.69
CA TYR A 452 -10.37 -7.14 -20.19
C TYR A 452 -9.82 -6.88 -21.61
N GLU A 453 -8.54 -7.18 -21.84
CA GLU A 453 -7.91 -7.08 -23.16
C GLU A 453 -8.58 -7.98 -24.21
N ARG A 454 -8.91 -9.22 -23.85
CA ARG A 454 -9.66 -10.13 -24.73
C ARG A 454 -11.03 -9.60 -25.14
N LEU A 455 -11.65 -8.75 -24.32
CA LEU A 455 -12.90 -8.05 -24.63
C LEU A 455 -12.70 -6.80 -25.50
N GLY A 456 -11.46 -6.49 -25.92
CA GLY A 456 -11.12 -5.32 -26.72
C GLY A 456 -10.99 -4.04 -25.90
N SER A 457 -10.72 -4.14 -24.62
CA SER A 457 -10.47 -3.02 -23.68
C SER A 457 -11.53 -1.92 -23.74
N PRO A 458 -12.83 -2.23 -23.58
CA PRO A 458 -13.90 -1.25 -23.69
C PRO A 458 -13.77 -0.16 -22.61
N ALA A 459 -13.87 1.12 -22.99
CA ALA A 459 -13.85 2.21 -22.03
C ALA A 459 -14.99 2.12 -21.00
N TYR A 460 -16.14 1.59 -21.42
CA TYR A 460 -17.32 1.44 -20.58
C TYR A 460 -17.87 -0.01 -20.69
N PRO A 461 -17.25 -0.97 -19.97
CA PRO A 461 -17.72 -2.35 -20.00
C PRO A 461 -19.14 -2.44 -19.45
N LYS A 462 -19.97 -3.27 -20.08
CA LYS A 462 -21.35 -3.52 -19.62
C LYS A 462 -21.33 -4.32 -18.31
N PRO A 463 -22.33 -4.18 -17.42
CA PRO A 463 -22.41 -4.95 -16.18
C PRO A 463 -22.18 -6.46 -16.37
N ALA A 464 -22.80 -7.06 -17.39
CA ALA A 464 -22.61 -8.48 -17.68
C ALA A 464 -21.16 -8.84 -18.08
N GLN A 465 -20.42 -7.92 -18.70
CA GLN A 465 -19.00 -8.13 -19.04
C GLN A 465 -18.14 -8.03 -17.77
N VAL A 466 -18.46 -7.11 -16.84
CA VAL A 466 -17.80 -7.01 -15.54
C VAL A 466 -18.00 -8.29 -14.74
N GLU A 467 -19.24 -8.77 -14.62
CA GLU A 467 -19.56 -10.01 -13.93
C GLU A 467 -18.84 -11.21 -14.57
N GLN A 468 -18.80 -11.26 -15.89
CA GLN A 468 -18.09 -12.32 -16.64
C GLN A 468 -16.60 -12.29 -16.32
N MET A 469 -15.92 -11.13 -16.43
CA MET A 469 -14.50 -10.98 -16.13
C MET A 469 -14.18 -11.42 -14.69
N ASN A 470 -14.90 -10.88 -13.71
CA ASN A 470 -14.67 -11.22 -12.30
C ASN A 470 -14.90 -12.70 -12.00
N ARG A 471 -15.89 -13.35 -12.66
CA ARG A 471 -16.15 -14.78 -12.50
C ARG A 471 -15.09 -15.66 -13.17
N GLU A 472 -14.67 -15.30 -14.39
CA GLU A 472 -13.67 -16.07 -15.15
C GLU A 472 -12.27 -15.99 -14.54
N THR A 473 -11.98 -14.91 -13.83
CA THR A 473 -10.66 -14.68 -13.22
C THR A 473 -10.65 -14.85 -11.70
N ALA A 474 -11.77 -15.28 -11.10
CA ALA A 474 -11.80 -15.63 -9.70
C ALA A 474 -10.72 -16.71 -9.39
N LEU A 475 -10.21 -16.69 -8.17
CA LEU A 475 -9.26 -17.72 -7.73
C LEU A 475 -9.84 -19.11 -8.04
N SER A 476 -9.07 -19.92 -8.76
CA SER A 476 -9.46 -21.29 -9.08
C SER A 476 -9.54 -22.13 -7.80
N SER A 477 -10.30 -23.23 -7.85
CA SER A 477 -10.22 -24.24 -6.81
C SER A 477 -8.76 -24.67 -6.63
N PRO A 478 -8.31 -24.94 -5.38
CA PRO A 478 -6.94 -25.37 -5.15
C PRO A 478 -6.57 -26.63 -5.94
N GLU A 479 -5.39 -26.62 -6.53
CA GLU A 479 -4.79 -27.85 -7.08
C GLU A 479 -4.31 -28.71 -5.90
N HIS A 480 -4.66 -29.99 -5.92
CA HIS A 480 -4.25 -30.93 -4.88
C HIS A 480 -3.12 -31.84 -5.35
N ARG A 481 -2.02 -31.84 -4.60
CA ARG A 481 -0.85 -32.72 -4.78
C ARG A 481 -0.50 -33.42 -3.46
N SER A 482 0.60 -34.16 -3.48
CA SER A 482 1.23 -34.69 -2.25
C SER A 482 2.73 -34.41 -2.32
N LEU A 483 3.35 -34.22 -1.16
CA LEU A 483 4.80 -34.17 -1.07
C LEU A 483 5.41 -35.48 -1.61
N SER A 484 6.51 -35.37 -2.32
CA SER A 484 7.35 -36.49 -2.74
C SER A 484 8.58 -36.54 -1.82
N ASN A 485 8.63 -37.55 -0.92
CA ASN A 485 9.69 -37.63 0.10
C ASN A 485 9.93 -36.34 0.92
N GLY A 486 8.87 -35.60 1.24
CA GLY A 486 8.96 -34.34 1.97
C GLY A 486 9.29 -33.13 1.10
N SER A 487 9.28 -33.28 -0.23
CA SER A 487 9.57 -32.17 -1.16
C SER A 487 8.39 -31.91 -2.11
N LEU A 488 8.27 -30.65 -2.53
CA LEU A 488 7.33 -30.18 -3.53
C LEU A 488 8.09 -29.36 -4.59
N ALA A 489 8.10 -29.85 -5.83
CA ALA A 489 8.63 -29.10 -6.96
C ALA A 489 7.53 -28.25 -7.60
N LEU A 490 7.84 -27.00 -7.87
CA LEU A 490 6.94 -25.99 -8.45
C LEU A 490 7.63 -25.27 -9.60
N GLU A 491 6.86 -24.94 -10.61
CA GLU A 491 7.22 -23.90 -11.56
C GLU A 491 6.42 -22.65 -11.24
N LEU A 492 7.13 -21.59 -10.85
CA LEU A 492 6.53 -20.27 -10.63
C LEU A 492 6.50 -19.52 -11.96
N GLY A 493 5.31 -19.19 -12.43
CA GLY A 493 5.12 -18.36 -13.62
C GLY A 493 5.74 -16.98 -13.48
N LYS A 494 5.65 -16.20 -14.54
CA LYS A 494 6.06 -14.78 -14.49
C LYS A 494 5.18 -14.03 -13.52
N ASN A 495 5.78 -13.20 -12.67
CA ASN A 495 5.07 -12.40 -11.67
C ASN A 495 4.12 -13.24 -10.79
N ALA A 496 4.48 -14.48 -10.50
CA ALA A 496 3.63 -15.38 -9.73
C ALA A 496 3.71 -15.10 -8.22
N LEU A 497 2.55 -15.08 -7.58
CA LEU A 497 2.36 -15.31 -6.15
C LEU A 497 1.62 -16.64 -5.99
N VAL A 498 2.20 -17.58 -5.26
CA VAL A 498 1.66 -18.93 -5.06
C VAL A 498 1.49 -19.19 -3.57
N LEU A 499 0.29 -19.58 -3.16
CA LEU A 499 -0.01 -20.02 -1.80
C LEU A 499 -0.11 -21.54 -1.76
N ILE A 500 0.56 -22.16 -0.81
CA ILE A 500 0.63 -23.60 -0.59
C ILE A 500 0.23 -23.91 0.83
N ARG A 501 -0.88 -24.65 1.01
CA ARG A 501 -1.24 -25.23 2.29
C ARG A 501 -0.67 -26.62 2.41
N VAL A 502 0.02 -26.93 3.51
CA VAL A 502 0.61 -28.24 3.80
C VAL A 502 0.01 -28.76 5.09
N GLY A 503 -0.70 -29.88 5.00
CA GLY A 503 -1.30 -30.49 6.19
C GLY A 503 -2.75 -30.84 6.01
N PRO A 504 -3.40 -31.28 7.11
CA PRO A 504 -4.65 -32.02 7.08
C PRO A 504 -5.80 -31.35 6.39
#